data_e8ce27549c2f78f4faf3d068a171059a
#
_entry.id   e8ce27549c2f78f4faf3d068a171059a
#
_cell.length_a   1.000
_cell.length_b   1.000
_cell.length_c   1.000
_cell.angle_alpha   90.00
_cell.angle_beta   90.00
_cell.angle_gamma   90.00
#
_symmetry.space_group_name_H-M   'P 1'
#
loop_
_entity.id
_entity.type
_entity.pdbx_description
1 polymer ?
#
loop_
_entity_poly.entity_id
_entity_poly.type
_entity_poly.pdbx_seq_one_letter_code
_entity_poly.pdbx_strand_id
1 'polypeptide(L)'
;MIDYYQGQPKRIQHFLKVHAYAKLIGEQEGLDKEILDILEVAALTHDIGIKISEEKYNSSAGKYQEVEGPAVAQQMLEDLQYDKAKTDRVCYLIGHHHTYDQIDGIDYQILVEADFLVNLAEEHSSKETIESVKNKIFKTKTGIWLINKIF
;
A
#
# COMPACT_ATOMS: atom_id res chain seq x y z
N MET A 1 4.31 -7.33 -11.07
CA MET A 1 3.16 -7.65 -10.17
C MET A 1 2.08 -8.50 -10.84
N ILE A 2 1.57 -8.13 -12.01
CA ILE A 2 0.52 -8.94 -12.67
C ILE A 2 1.01 -10.37 -12.94
N ASP A 3 2.21 -10.54 -13.53
CA ASP A 3 2.80 -11.87 -13.75
C ASP A 3 3.10 -12.60 -12.43
N TYR A 4 3.53 -11.87 -11.41
CA TYR A 4 3.81 -12.42 -10.07
C TYR A 4 2.57 -13.04 -9.41
N TYR A 5 1.40 -12.42 -9.60
CA TYR A 5 0.10 -12.88 -9.10
C TYR A 5 -0.81 -13.45 -10.20
N GLN A 6 -0.22 -14.02 -11.26
CA GLN A 6 -1.00 -14.63 -12.35
C GLN A 6 -2.04 -15.64 -11.80
N GLY A 7 -3.28 -15.50 -12.27
CA GLY A 7 -4.39 -16.36 -11.82
C GLY A 7 -5.04 -15.94 -10.48
N GLN A 8 -4.61 -14.83 -9.88
CA GLN A 8 -5.14 -14.31 -8.62
C GLN A 8 -5.84 -12.94 -8.81
N PRO A 9 -7.01 -12.91 -9.45
CA PRO A 9 -7.65 -11.66 -9.87
C PRO A 9 -7.97 -10.72 -8.70
N LYS A 10 -8.29 -11.24 -7.52
CA LYS A 10 -8.56 -10.41 -6.34
C LYS A 10 -7.33 -9.58 -5.94
N ARG A 11 -6.14 -10.20 -5.88
CA ARG A 11 -4.89 -9.50 -5.54
C ARG A 11 -4.49 -8.48 -6.60
N ILE A 12 -4.63 -8.87 -7.89
CA ILE A 12 -4.35 -7.97 -9.01
C ILE A 12 -5.26 -6.74 -8.94
N GLN A 13 -6.57 -6.92 -8.72
CA GLN A 13 -7.51 -5.81 -8.58
C GLN A 13 -7.24 -4.95 -7.35
N HIS A 14 -6.84 -5.58 -6.23
CA HIS A 14 -6.50 -4.88 -4.99
C HIS A 14 -5.37 -3.87 -5.22
N PHE A 15 -4.17 -4.32 -5.62
CA PHE A 15 -3.05 -3.40 -5.78
C PHE A 15 -3.26 -2.36 -6.90
N LEU A 16 -4.04 -2.66 -7.95
CA LEU A 16 -4.41 -1.67 -8.96
C LEU A 16 -5.32 -0.57 -8.40
N LYS A 17 -6.27 -0.92 -7.53
CA LYS A 17 -7.12 0.06 -6.84
C LYS A 17 -6.31 0.90 -5.84
N VAL A 18 -5.45 0.26 -5.04
CA VAL A 18 -4.57 0.96 -4.10
C VAL A 18 -3.68 1.95 -4.85
N HIS A 19 -3.05 1.54 -5.96
CA HIS A 19 -2.27 2.42 -6.82
C HIS A 19 -3.10 3.61 -7.35
N ALA A 20 -4.32 3.37 -7.83
CA ALA A 20 -5.17 4.45 -8.35
C ALA A 20 -5.50 5.49 -7.27
N TYR A 21 -5.84 5.05 -6.05
CA TYR A 21 -6.09 5.96 -4.93
C TYR A 21 -4.82 6.66 -4.46
N ALA A 22 -3.71 5.94 -4.32
CA ALA A 22 -2.44 6.52 -3.90
C ALA A 22 -1.99 7.63 -4.87
N LYS A 23 -2.06 7.37 -6.18
CA LYS A 23 -1.76 8.35 -7.22
C LYS A 23 -2.69 9.56 -7.12
N LEU A 24 -4.00 9.35 -7.05
CA LEU A 24 -4.98 10.43 -6.95
C LEU A 24 -4.72 11.30 -5.72
N ILE A 25 -4.52 10.69 -4.55
CA ILE A 25 -4.24 11.42 -3.32
C ILE A 25 -2.91 12.18 -3.45
N GLY A 26 -1.85 11.51 -3.90
CA GLY A 26 -0.53 12.11 -4.05
C GLY A 26 -0.51 13.33 -4.98
N GLU A 27 -1.19 13.26 -6.13
CA GLU A 27 -1.33 14.38 -7.07
C GLU A 27 -2.12 15.54 -6.44
N GLN A 28 -3.21 15.28 -5.73
CA GLN A 28 -4.04 16.30 -5.10
C GLN A 28 -3.38 16.94 -3.86
N GLU A 29 -2.57 16.18 -3.13
CA GLU A 29 -1.76 16.69 -2.02
C GLU A 29 -0.48 17.41 -2.50
N GLY A 30 -0.21 17.40 -3.82
CA GLY A 30 0.88 18.15 -4.44
C GLY A 30 2.26 17.53 -4.24
N LEU A 31 2.36 16.20 -4.18
CA LEU A 31 3.65 15.53 -4.09
C LEU A 31 4.52 15.85 -5.30
N ASP A 32 5.81 16.02 -5.07
CA ASP A 32 6.77 16.11 -6.18
C ASP A 32 6.86 14.76 -6.93
N LYS A 33 7.45 14.80 -8.14
CA LYS A 33 7.47 13.64 -9.03
C LYS A 33 8.25 12.46 -8.47
N GLU A 34 9.28 12.70 -7.68
CA GLU A 34 10.11 11.62 -7.12
C GLU A 34 9.39 10.89 -6.01
N ILE A 35 8.75 11.63 -5.11
CA ILE A 35 7.94 11.05 -4.02
C ILE A 35 6.71 10.34 -4.60
N LEU A 36 6.08 10.93 -5.62
CA LEU A 36 4.93 10.30 -6.28
C LEU A 36 5.33 8.99 -6.98
N ASP A 37 6.46 8.94 -7.66
CA ASP A 37 6.98 7.72 -8.30
C ASP A 37 7.23 6.61 -7.27
N ILE A 38 7.88 6.91 -6.14
CA ILE A 38 8.07 5.98 -5.03
C ILE A 38 6.73 5.46 -4.50
N LEU A 39 5.78 6.37 -4.26
CA LEU A 39 4.45 6.03 -3.77
C LEU A 39 3.70 5.10 -4.74
N GLU A 40 3.71 5.41 -6.04
CA GLU A 40 3.06 4.59 -7.06
C GLU A 40 3.65 3.17 -7.12
N VAL A 41 4.99 3.06 -7.06
CA VAL A 41 5.67 1.76 -7.04
C VAL A 41 5.37 1.00 -5.74
N ALA A 42 5.41 1.68 -4.60
CA ALA A 42 5.06 1.08 -3.30
C ALA A 42 3.61 0.57 -3.30
N ALA A 43 2.66 1.36 -3.80
CA ALA A 43 1.25 0.97 -3.88
C ALA A 43 1.01 -0.27 -4.75
N LEU A 44 1.78 -0.43 -5.84
CA LEU A 44 1.72 -1.63 -6.68
C LEU A 44 2.33 -2.86 -6.00
N THR A 45 3.28 -2.68 -5.08
CA THR A 45 4.10 -3.77 -4.53
C THR A 45 3.91 -4.03 -3.03
N HIS A 46 3.11 -3.20 -2.31
CA HIS A 46 3.00 -3.28 -0.84
C HIS A 46 2.69 -4.69 -0.33
N ASP A 47 1.82 -5.40 -1.02
CA ASP A 47 1.37 -6.75 -0.68
C ASP A 47 2.22 -7.89 -1.29
N ILE A 48 3.38 -7.58 -1.87
CA ILE A 48 4.23 -8.59 -2.54
C ILE A 48 4.65 -9.72 -1.60
N GLY A 49 4.70 -9.46 -0.31
CA GLY A 49 5.04 -10.41 0.75
C GLY A 49 4.01 -11.51 1.00
N ILE A 50 2.75 -11.34 0.56
CA ILE A 50 1.66 -12.28 0.87
C ILE A 50 2.00 -13.71 0.42
N LYS A 51 2.45 -13.89 -0.81
CA LYS A 51 2.72 -15.22 -1.37
C LYS A 51 3.75 -15.99 -0.54
N ILE A 52 4.88 -15.36 -0.23
CA ILE A 52 5.93 -15.95 0.62
C ILE A 52 5.44 -16.19 2.04
N SER A 53 4.62 -15.27 2.57
CA SER A 53 4.04 -15.43 3.92
C SER A 53 3.09 -16.63 3.99
N GLU A 54 2.29 -16.84 2.98
CA GLU A 54 1.43 -18.03 2.89
C GLU A 54 2.24 -19.32 2.75
N GLU A 55 3.29 -19.33 1.92
CA GLU A 55 4.17 -20.48 1.74
C GLU A 55 4.94 -20.85 3.03
N LYS A 56 5.47 -19.86 3.76
CA LYS A 56 6.29 -20.11 4.95
C LYS A 56 5.49 -20.29 6.24
N TYR A 57 4.41 -19.52 6.40
CA TYR A 57 3.70 -19.40 7.68
C TYR A 57 2.24 -19.87 7.61
N ASN A 58 1.77 -20.28 6.42
CA ASN A 58 0.35 -20.56 6.15
C ASN A 58 -0.57 -19.40 6.61
N SER A 59 -0.11 -18.17 6.42
CA SER A 59 -0.78 -16.95 6.90
C SER A 59 -0.40 -15.75 6.05
N SER A 60 -1.39 -14.89 5.76
CA SER A 60 -1.21 -13.59 5.11
C SER A 60 -1.24 -12.42 6.11
N ALA A 61 -0.99 -12.67 7.40
CA ALA A 61 -1.02 -11.61 8.41
C ALA A 61 0.08 -10.55 8.16
N GLY A 62 -0.28 -9.27 8.35
CA GLY A 62 0.58 -8.12 8.05
C GLY A 62 2.00 -8.23 8.59
N LYS A 63 2.17 -8.71 9.84
CA LYS A 63 3.49 -8.93 10.45
C LYS A 63 4.44 -9.82 9.62
N TYR A 64 3.91 -10.79 8.89
CA TYR A 64 4.71 -11.65 8.03
C TYR A 64 4.98 -10.99 6.67
N GLN A 65 4.02 -10.21 6.17
CA GLN A 65 4.19 -9.43 4.94
C GLN A 65 5.30 -8.38 5.11
N GLU A 66 5.32 -7.68 6.23
CA GLU A 66 6.35 -6.68 6.56
C GLU A 66 7.76 -7.30 6.65
N VAL A 67 7.87 -8.55 7.11
CA VAL A 67 9.15 -9.28 7.18
C VAL A 67 9.61 -9.79 5.81
N GLU A 68 8.70 -10.39 5.03
CA GLU A 68 9.06 -11.08 3.80
C GLU A 68 9.01 -10.18 2.55
N GLY A 69 8.12 -9.17 2.56
CA GLY A 69 7.87 -8.31 1.41
C GLY A 69 9.08 -7.52 0.92
N PRO A 70 9.86 -6.87 1.79
CA PRO A 70 10.98 -6.03 1.38
C PRO A 70 12.01 -6.76 0.51
N ALA A 71 12.40 -7.98 0.89
CA ALA A 71 13.40 -8.76 0.13
C ALA A 71 12.89 -9.16 -1.26
N VAL A 72 11.62 -9.52 -1.37
CA VAL A 72 11.00 -9.87 -2.65
C VAL A 72 10.87 -8.65 -3.54
N ALA A 73 10.45 -7.50 -2.97
CA ALA A 73 10.35 -6.24 -3.68
C ALA A 73 11.70 -5.76 -4.17
N GLN A 74 12.73 -5.83 -3.33
CA GLN A 74 14.09 -5.44 -3.69
C GLN A 74 14.57 -6.22 -4.91
N GLN A 75 14.46 -7.56 -4.91
CA GLN A 75 14.88 -8.38 -6.04
C GLN A 75 14.12 -8.02 -7.32
N MET A 76 12.80 -7.84 -7.23
CA MET A 76 11.98 -7.48 -8.39
C MET A 76 12.37 -6.11 -8.96
N LEU A 77 12.62 -5.11 -8.12
CA LEU A 77 12.97 -3.75 -8.55
C LEU A 77 14.39 -3.68 -9.09
N GLU A 78 15.33 -4.46 -8.54
CA GLU A 78 16.68 -4.61 -9.07
C GLU A 78 16.68 -5.27 -10.46
N ASP A 79 15.89 -6.32 -10.66
CA ASP A 79 15.74 -7.00 -11.96
C ASP A 79 15.15 -6.05 -13.01
N LEU A 80 14.30 -5.10 -12.59
CA LEU A 80 13.73 -4.05 -13.43
C LEU A 80 14.64 -2.83 -13.59
N GLN A 81 15.82 -2.83 -12.97
CA GLN A 81 16.77 -1.70 -12.98
C GLN A 81 16.17 -0.39 -12.45
N TYR A 82 15.25 -0.49 -11.48
CA TYR A 82 14.71 0.67 -10.81
C TYR A 82 15.76 1.35 -9.93
N ASP A 83 15.66 2.68 -9.76
CA ASP A 83 16.63 3.46 -8.99
C ASP A 83 16.84 2.90 -7.57
N LYS A 84 18.10 2.76 -7.15
CA LYS A 84 18.43 2.12 -5.87
C LYS A 84 17.90 2.91 -4.65
N ALA A 85 18.04 4.23 -4.64
CA ALA A 85 17.59 5.04 -3.51
C ALA A 85 16.08 4.99 -3.36
N LYS A 86 15.35 4.99 -4.50
CA LYS A 86 13.90 4.81 -4.52
C LYS A 86 13.50 3.39 -4.12
N THR A 87 14.24 2.36 -4.56
CA THR A 87 14.03 0.97 -4.13
C THR A 87 14.14 0.83 -2.61
N ASP A 88 15.15 1.43 -2.00
CA ASP A 88 15.34 1.40 -0.54
C ASP A 88 14.12 2.00 0.19
N ARG A 89 13.56 3.12 -0.32
CA ARG A 89 12.33 3.72 0.25
C ARG A 89 11.09 2.88 0.02
N VAL A 90 10.91 2.31 -1.18
CA VAL A 90 9.80 1.38 -1.48
C VAL A 90 9.84 0.18 -0.54
N CYS A 91 11.01 -0.45 -0.35
CA CYS A 91 11.18 -1.57 0.57
C CYS A 91 10.87 -1.19 2.03
N TYR A 92 11.26 0.02 2.45
CA TYR A 92 10.91 0.54 3.76
C TYR A 92 9.39 0.66 3.93
N LEU A 93 8.69 1.25 2.95
CA LEU A 93 7.24 1.38 2.97
C LEU A 93 6.55 0.01 3.04
N ILE A 94 7.00 -0.97 2.24
CA ILE A 94 6.48 -2.35 2.26
C ILE A 94 6.70 -3.00 3.63
N GLY A 95 7.87 -2.80 4.23
CA GLY A 95 8.21 -3.37 5.54
C GLY A 95 7.48 -2.74 6.72
N HIS A 96 6.65 -1.71 6.49
CA HIS A 96 6.00 -0.97 7.58
C HIS A 96 4.52 -0.65 7.31
N HIS A 97 3.95 -1.01 6.15
CA HIS A 97 2.62 -0.54 5.74
C HIS A 97 1.46 -1.00 6.64
N HIS A 98 1.70 -1.95 7.54
CA HIS A 98 0.78 -2.34 8.62
C HIS A 98 1.15 -1.75 10.00
N THR A 99 2.20 -0.93 10.08
CA THR A 99 2.68 -0.27 11.30
C THR A 99 2.25 1.20 11.30
N TYR A 100 1.12 1.51 11.95
CA TYR A 100 0.44 2.81 11.79
C TYR A 100 0.87 3.90 12.80
N ASP A 101 1.68 3.56 13.78
CA ASP A 101 2.18 4.47 14.84
C ASP A 101 3.56 5.07 14.55
N GLN A 102 4.18 4.71 13.44
CA GLN A 102 5.52 5.14 13.04
C GLN A 102 5.58 5.74 11.63
N ILE A 103 4.48 6.34 11.17
CA ILE A 103 4.42 6.98 9.84
C ILE A 103 5.34 8.20 9.81
N ASP A 104 6.39 8.15 8.98
CA ASP A 104 7.48 9.11 8.92
C ASP A 104 7.45 10.06 7.71
N GLY A 105 6.53 9.86 6.78
CA GLY A 105 6.46 10.64 5.56
C GLY A 105 5.08 10.67 4.92
N ILE A 106 4.89 11.60 3.99
CA ILE A 106 3.62 11.78 3.30
C ILE A 106 3.32 10.60 2.34
N ASP A 107 4.35 10.02 1.74
CA ASP A 107 4.26 8.82 0.91
C ASP A 107 3.71 7.62 1.72
N TYR A 108 4.24 7.41 2.91
CA TYR A 108 3.77 6.37 3.82
C TYR A 108 2.33 6.62 4.26
N GLN A 109 2.01 7.86 4.66
CA GLN A 109 0.65 8.23 5.07
C GLN A 109 -0.36 7.95 3.94
N ILE A 110 -0.04 8.35 2.71
CA ILE A 110 -0.93 8.15 1.57
C ILE A 110 -1.06 6.66 1.20
N LEU A 111 0.04 5.90 1.24
CA LEU A 111 -0.02 4.45 1.00
C LEU A 111 -1.00 3.77 1.95
N VAL A 112 -0.90 4.07 3.24
CA VAL A 112 -1.79 3.50 4.27
C VAL A 112 -3.24 3.92 4.05
N GLU A 113 -3.51 5.19 3.76
CA GLU A 113 -4.87 5.68 3.48
C GLU A 113 -5.48 5.01 2.24
N ALA A 114 -4.68 4.87 1.17
CA ALA A 114 -5.13 4.25 -0.08
C ALA A 114 -5.45 2.75 0.12
N ASP A 115 -4.62 2.03 0.87
CA ASP A 115 -4.86 0.63 1.21
C ASP A 115 -6.14 0.48 2.06
N PHE A 116 -6.33 1.31 3.09
CA PHE A 116 -7.56 1.30 3.88
C PHE A 116 -8.81 1.59 3.06
N LEU A 117 -8.78 2.53 2.10
CA LEU A 117 -9.93 2.79 1.22
C LEU A 117 -10.36 1.55 0.46
N VAL A 118 -9.39 0.76 -0.01
CA VAL A 118 -9.67 -0.49 -0.75
C VAL A 118 -10.14 -1.59 0.20
N ASN A 119 -9.44 -1.81 1.32
CA ASN A 119 -9.77 -2.84 2.29
C ASN A 119 -11.17 -2.65 2.88
N LEU A 120 -11.53 -1.44 3.31
CA LEU A 120 -12.87 -1.13 3.85
C LEU A 120 -13.99 -1.47 2.86
N ALA A 121 -13.77 -1.24 1.56
CA ALA A 121 -14.73 -1.57 0.52
C ALA A 121 -14.79 -3.08 0.23
N GLU A 122 -13.63 -3.75 0.14
CA GLU A 122 -13.52 -5.18 -0.17
C GLU A 122 -14.06 -6.07 0.96
N GLU A 123 -13.89 -5.64 2.22
CA GLU A 123 -14.38 -6.32 3.42
C GLU A 123 -15.83 -5.98 3.77
N HIS A 124 -16.47 -5.08 3.04
CA HIS A 124 -17.82 -4.57 3.37
C HIS A 124 -17.92 -4.09 4.83
N SER A 125 -16.95 -3.32 5.27
CA SER A 125 -16.79 -2.89 6.65
C SER A 125 -18.02 -2.11 7.18
N SER A 126 -18.31 -2.27 8.49
CA SER A 126 -19.43 -1.55 9.13
C SER A 126 -19.16 -0.05 9.20
N LYS A 127 -20.23 0.74 9.34
CA LYS A 127 -20.12 2.20 9.52
C LYS A 127 -19.27 2.58 10.73
N GLU A 128 -19.37 1.82 11.82
CA GLU A 128 -18.60 2.02 13.05
C GLU A 128 -17.10 1.79 12.78
N THR A 129 -16.77 0.74 12.01
CA THR A 129 -15.39 0.45 11.62
C THR A 129 -14.83 1.57 10.74
N ILE A 130 -15.60 2.01 9.73
CA ILE A 130 -15.20 3.09 8.82
C ILE A 130 -14.92 4.39 9.59
N GLU A 131 -15.82 4.81 10.50
CA GLU A 131 -15.61 6.01 11.32
C GLU A 131 -14.39 5.85 12.26
N SER A 132 -14.18 4.69 12.84
CA SER A 132 -13.00 4.41 13.68
C SER A 132 -11.70 4.53 12.89
N VAL A 133 -11.64 3.91 11.70
CA VAL A 133 -10.48 3.97 10.79
C VAL A 133 -10.24 5.41 10.33
N LYS A 134 -11.27 6.11 9.87
CA LYS A 134 -11.18 7.51 9.46
C LYS A 134 -10.53 8.38 10.55
N ASN A 135 -11.01 8.28 11.78
CA ASN A 135 -10.52 9.10 12.88
C ASN A 135 -9.08 8.78 13.31
N LYS A 136 -8.66 7.51 13.19
CA LYS A 136 -7.33 7.07 13.63
C LYS A 136 -6.26 7.20 12.54
N ILE A 137 -6.61 6.88 11.30
CA ILE A 137 -5.67 6.65 10.22
C ILE A 137 -5.59 7.85 9.26
N PHE A 138 -6.74 8.41 8.84
CA PHE A 138 -6.77 9.42 7.79
C PHE A 138 -6.28 10.78 8.28
N LYS A 139 -5.31 11.36 7.57
CA LYS A 139 -4.68 12.68 7.88
C LYS A 139 -4.65 13.60 6.68
N THR A 140 -4.59 13.07 5.44
CA THR A 140 -4.55 13.91 4.25
C THR A 140 -5.94 14.50 3.98
N LYS A 141 -5.98 15.70 3.39
CA LYS A 141 -7.24 16.36 3.04
C LYS A 141 -8.01 15.54 2.00
N THR A 142 -7.29 15.03 1.01
CA THR A 142 -7.87 14.25 -0.09
C THR A 142 -8.35 12.89 0.40
N GLY A 143 -7.59 12.21 1.24
CA GLY A 143 -8.00 10.92 1.82
C GLY A 143 -9.25 11.06 2.68
N ILE A 144 -9.32 12.10 3.54
CA ILE A 144 -10.52 12.41 4.34
C ILE A 144 -11.71 12.72 3.44
N TRP A 145 -11.50 13.48 2.37
CA TRP A 145 -12.57 13.76 1.41
C TRP A 145 -13.06 12.49 0.73
N LEU A 146 -12.14 11.61 0.29
CA LEU A 146 -12.48 10.34 -0.37
C LEU A 146 -13.29 9.42 0.55
N ILE A 147 -12.82 9.15 1.77
CA ILE A 147 -13.53 8.24 2.68
C ILE A 147 -14.94 8.74 3.00
N ASN A 148 -15.16 10.07 3.12
CA ASN A 148 -16.48 10.65 3.32
C ASN A 148 -17.38 10.62 2.08
N LYS A 149 -16.83 10.40 0.87
CA LYS A 149 -17.60 10.36 -0.38
C LYS A 149 -17.88 8.93 -0.82
N ILE A 150 -17.01 7.99 -0.46
CA ILE A 150 -17.13 6.58 -0.83
C ILE A 150 -18.07 5.86 0.13
N PHE A 151 -18.01 6.22 1.40
CA PHE A 151 -18.76 5.58 2.49
C PHE A 151 -19.69 6.59 3.19
#